data_b65f94ae294221cd08e2b8e6b58627f2
#
_entry.id   b65f94ae294221cd08e2b8e6b58627f2
#
_cell.length_a   1.000
_cell.length_b   1.000
_cell.length_c   1.000
_cell.angle_alpha   90.00
_cell.angle_beta   90.00
_cell.angle_gamma   90.00
#
_symmetry.space_group_name_H-M   'P 1'
#
loop_
_entity.id
_entity.type
_entity.pdbx_description
1 polymer ?
#
loop_
_entity_poly.entity_id
_entity_poly.type
_entity_poly.pdbx_seq_one_letter_code
_entity_poly.pdbx_strand_id
1 'polypeptide(L)'
;MRKSQDWQDYRLIDASDGQRLEKWGGITLVRPDPQIIWKNPDPSPLWSKANAVYHRSSSGGGNWEYRKQLPESWNISYKGLTFMVKPTGFKHTGIFPEQAVNWDLCSELIKNAGREINVLNMFAYTGGATLACAKAGAKVCHLDAVKGMVDWGRTNAKLSGLSDKPIRWIVDDAVKFLGREIRRGNRYDGIILDPPSYGRGTNGEMWKLEDSICDLMNMCTEVLSDNPLFIVLNSYTTGLSSSVMTYLLQMTVGRKYKIRVDSQEIGLPVEQTGLAVPAGNTAVVYFD
;
A
#
# COMPACT_ATOMS: atom_id res chain seq x y z
N MET A 1 4.19 -15.86 4.95
CA MET A 1 4.29 -14.71 4.00
C MET A 1 3.21 -14.86 2.95
N ARG A 2 2.40 -13.82 2.75
CA ARG A 2 1.45 -13.71 1.63
C ARG A 2 2.19 -13.17 0.42
N LYS A 3 2.04 -13.83 -0.74
CA LYS A 3 2.77 -13.47 -1.96
C LYS A 3 1.83 -12.87 -3.00
N SER A 4 2.19 -11.73 -3.59
CA SER A 4 1.48 -11.10 -4.70
C SER A 4 1.88 -11.79 -6.01
N GLN A 5 1.08 -12.76 -6.47
CA GLN A 5 1.43 -13.66 -7.58
C GLN A 5 0.65 -13.40 -8.87
N ASP A 6 -0.51 -12.71 -8.81
CA ASP A 6 -1.47 -12.67 -9.92
C ASP A 6 -1.24 -11.48 -10.89
N TRP A 7 -0.11 -10.78 -10.76
CA TRP A 7 0.25 -9.71 -11.68
C TRP A 7 0.55 -10.25 -13.08
N GLN A 8 -0.03 -9.63 -14.10
CA GLN A 8 0.29 -9.91 -15.51
C GLN A 8 1.28 -8.88 -16.06
N ASP A 9 1.12 -7.62 -15.69
CA ASP A 9 1.91 -6.49 -16.19
C ASP A 9 3.07 -6.09 -15.27
N TYR A 10 3.20 -6.71 -14.10
CA TYR A 10 4.32 -6.50 -13.19
C TYR A 10 5.00 -7.83 -12.87
N ARG A 11 6.33 -7.84 -12.85
CA ARG A 11 7.14 -8.99 -12.42
C ARG A 11 8.41 -8.53 -11.74
N LEU A 12 8.77 -9.16 -10.63
CA LEU A 12 10.09 -9.04 -10.04
C LEU A 12 10.98 -10.12 -10.69
N ILE A 13 11.83 -9.68 -11.61
CA ILE A 13 12.67 -10.61 -12.42
C ILE A 13 13.79 -11.18 -11.55
N ASP A 14 14.50 -10.31 -10.83
CA ASP A 14 15.63 -10.68 -9.99
C ASP A 14 15.82 -9.71 -8.83
N ALA A 15 16.55 -10.15 -7.80
CA ALA A 15 16.80 -9.38 -6.58
C ALA A 15 18.21 -9.71 -6.06
N SER A 16 19.11 -8.73 -6.08
CA SER A 16 20.53 -8.93 -5.73
C SER A 16 21.17 -7.63 -5.29
N ASP A 17 22.10 -7.71 -4.33
CA ASP A 17 23.01 -6.62 -3.94
C ASP A 17 22.31 -5.26 -3.71
N GLY A 18 21.25 -5.27 -2.92
CA GLY A 18 20.50 -4.06 -2.57
C GLY A 18 19.57 -3.52 -3.66
N GLN A 19 19.31 -4.30 -4.71
CA GLN A 19 18.54 -3.85 -5.87
C GLN A 19 17.47 -4.86 -6.30
N ARG A 20 16.40 -4.35 -6.91
CA ARG A 20 15.35 -5.09 -7.61
C ARG A 20 15.46 -4.84 -9.11
N LEU A 21 15.41 -5.89 -9.90
CA LEU A 21 15.20 -5.83 -11.34
C LEU A 21 13.74 -6.17 -11.62
N GLU A 22 12.98 -5.21 -12.10
CA GLU A 22 11.52 -5.31 -12.19
C GLU A 22 11.04 -5.01 -13.60
N LYS A 23 10.01 -5.72 -14.04
CA LYS A 23 9.29 -5.41 -15.28
C LYS A 23 7.95 -4.76 -14.97
N TRP A 24 7.69 -3.62 -15.59
CA TRP A 24 6.50 -2.79 -15.45
C TRP A 24 5.84 -2.63 -16.82
N GLY A 25 4.96 -3.56 -17.20
CA GLY A 25 4.47 -3.68 -18.57
C GLY A 25 5.63 -4.00 -19.53
N GLY A 26 5.85 -3.13 -20.50
CA GLY A 26 6.97 -3.26 -21.47
C GLY A 26 8.33 -2.74 -20.97
N ILE A 27 8.39 -2.11 -19.78
CA ILE A 27 9.55 -1.35 -19.29
C ILE A 27 10.24 -2.10 -18.15
N THR A 28 11.56 -2.20 -18.20
CA THR A 28 12.38 -2.84 -17.16
C THR A 28 13.12 -1.77 -16.36
N LEU A 29 12.95 -1.78 -15.05
CA LEU A 29 13.54 -0.82 -14.12
C LEU A 29 14.43 -1.52 -13.10
N VAL A 30 15.51 -0.84 -12.70
CA VAL A 30 16.31 -1.20 -11.52
C VAL A 30 16.06 -0.17 -10.44
N ARG A 31 15.67 -0.66 -9.24
CA ARG A 31 15.39 0.19 -8.09
C ARG A 31 16.09 -0.34 -6.83
N PRO A 32 16.57 0.54 -5.93
CA PRO A 32 17.21 0.12 -4.69
C PRO A 32 16.19 -0.47 -3.71
N ASP A 33 16.61 -1.56 -3.07
CA ASP A 33 15.93 -2.15 -1.92
C ASP A 33 16.94 -2.63 -0.88
N PRO A 34 17.12 -1.88 0.22
CA PRO A 34 18.12 -2.19 1.24
C PRO A 34 17.89 -3.51 1.98
N GLN A 35 16.71 -4.11 1.88
CA GLN A 35 16.43 -5.40 2.51
C GLN A 35 17.09 -6.55 1.74
N ILE A 36 17.48 -6.35 0.49
CA ILE A 36 18.15 -7.34 -0.36
C ILE A 36 19.64 -7.34 -0.05
N ILE A 37 20.01 -7.96 1.05
CA ILE A 37 21.40 -8.03 1.54
C ILE A 37 22.22 -9.16 0.91
N TRP A 38 21.59 -10.01 0.12
CA TRP A 38 22.22 -11.14 -0.56
C TRP A 38 22.69 -10.77 -1.97
N LYS A 39 23.63 -11.56 -2.47
CA LYS A 39 24.05 -11.53 -3.88
C LYS A 39 23.55 -12.79 -4.55
N ASN A 40 22.86 -12.64 -5.68
CA ASN A 40 22.44 -13.78 -6.48
C ASN A 40 23.68 -14.34 -7.21
N PRO A 41 24.06 -15.62 -7.02
CA PRO A 41 25.20 -16.22 -7.69
C PRO A 41 24.95 -16.44 -9.19
N ASP A 42 23.69 -16.49 -9.62
CA ASP A 42 23.28 -16.64 -11.03
C ASP A 42 22.31 -15.49 -11.40
N PRO A 43 22.82 -14.27 -11.56
CA PRO A 43 22.00 -13.11 -11.81
C PRO A 43 21.42 -13.10 -13.23
N SER A 44 20.20 -12.59 -13.36
CA SER A 44 19.53 -12.45 -14.64
C SER A 44 20.35 -11.61 -15.63
N PRO A 45 20.52 -12.05 -16.90
CA PRO A 45 21.19 -11.24 -17.93
C PRO A 45 20.44 -9.95 -18.28
N LEU A 46 19.22 -9.78 -17.79
CA LEU A 46 18.40 -8.60 -18.04
C LEU A 46 18.84 -7.37 -17.22
N TRP A 47 19.70 -7.52 -16.22
CA TRP A 47 20.26 -6.39 -15.47
C TRP A 47 20.93 -5.36 -16.38
N SER A 48 21.72 -5.83 -17.36
CA SER A 48 22.39 -4.96 -18.33
C SER A 48 21.45 -4.34 -19.37
N LYS A 49 20.23 -4.87 -19.49
CA LYS A 49 19.22 -4.46 -20.49
C LYS A 49 18.12 -3.56 -19.91
N ALA A 50 18.22 -3.19 -18.62
CA ALA A 50 17.26 -2.32 -17.96
C ALA A 50 17.08 -0.99 -18.72
N ASN A 51 15.84 -0.51 -18.79
CA ASN A 51 15.50 0.74 -19.46
C ASN A 51 15.93 1.96 -18.65
N ALA A 52 15.82 1.88 -17.32
CA ALA A 52 16.29 2.91 -16.40
C ALA A 52 16.72 2.32 -15.05
N VAL A 53 17.62 3.03 -14.39
CA VAL A 53 18.17 2.68 -13.07
C VAL A 53 18.01 3.86 -12.12
N TYR A 54 17.46 3.63 -10.93
CA TYR A 54 17.39 4.66 -9.90
C TYR A 54 18.63 4.58 -9.00
N HIS A 55 19.37 5.66 -8.93
CA HIS A 55 20.52 5.84 -8.05
C HIS A 55 20.12 6.63 -6.81
N ARG A 56 20.31 6.03 -5.64
CA ARG A 56 20.03 6.69 -4.36
C ARG A 56 21.14 7.66 -4.01
N SER A 57 20.78 8.89 -3.60
CA SER A 57 21.71 9.86 -3.06
C SER A 57 22.02 9.58 -1.59
N SER A 58 23.22 9.89 -1.14
CA SER A 58 23.61 9.83 0.28
C SER A 58 22.89 10.86 1.16
N SER A 59 22.38 11.94 0.56
CA SER A 59 21.63 13.00 1.25
C SER A 59 20.12 12.81 1.26
N GLY A 60 19.64 11.66 0.79
CA GLY A 60 18.21 11.35 0.61
C GLY A 60 17.71 11.68 -0.80
N GLY A 61 16.66 11.00 -1.25
CA GLY A 61 16.20 11.07 -2.63
C GLY A 61 17.13 10.33 -3.59
N GLY A 62 17.24 10.82 -4.81
CA GLY A 62 18.09 10.24 -5.87
C GLY A 62 17.65 10.68 -7.26
N ASN A 63 18.19 10.03 -8.28
CA ASN A 63 17.90 10.33 -9.68
C ASN A 63 17.80 9.06 -10.53
N TRP A 64 17.07 9.16 -11.64
CA TRP A 64 16.97 8.12 -12.64
C TRP A 64 18.07 8.31 -13.71
N GLU A 65 18.82 7.26 -13.98
CA GLU A 65 19.63 7.09 -15.17
C GLU A 65 18.77 6.42 -16.25
N TYR A 66 18.43 7.15 -17.31
CA TYR A 66 17.65 6.63 -18.43
C TYR A 66 18.61 6.06 -19.47
N ARG A 67 18.60 4.74 -19.66
CA ARG A 67 19.40 4.04 -20.68
C ARG A 67 18.67 3.91 -22.02
N LYS A 68 17.34 4.08 -21.96
CA LYS A 68 16.46 4.16 -23.13
C LYS A 68 15.44 5.26 -22.92
N GLN A 69 14.95 5.83 -24.02
CA GLN A 69 13.84 6.77 -23.94
C GLN A 69 12.61 6.05 -23.38
N LEU A 70 11.98 6.63 -22.36
CA LEU A 70 10.75 6.17 -21.75
C LEU A 70 9.62 7.15 -22.04
N PRO A 71 8.35 6.67 -22.11
CA PRO A 71 7.20 7.55 -22.06
C PRO A 71 7.17 8.27 -20.70
N GLU A 72 6.55 9.43 -20.63
CA GLU A 72 6.35 10.16 -19.38
C GLU A 72 5.59 9.34 -18.33
N SER A 73 4.61 8.56 -18.79
CA SER A 73 3.87 7.60 -17.99
C SER A 73 3.34 6.46 -18.87
N TRP A 74 3.01 5.33 -18.26
CA TRP A 74 2.35 4.20 -18.94
C TRP A 74 1.40 3.49 -17.98
N ASN A 75 0.59 2.59 -18.50
CA ASN A 75 -0.39 1.86 -17.69
C ASN A 75 0.05 0.43 -17.47
N ILE A 76 -0.26 -0.08 -16.27
CA ILE A 76 -0.22 -1.50 -15.92
C ILE A 76 -1.56 -1.92 -15.34
N SER A 77 -1.89 -3.19 -15.42
CA SER A 77 -3.20 -3.71 -15.01
C SER A 77 -3.06 -4.81 -13.97
N TYR A 78 -4.05 -4.87 -13.07
CA TYR A 78 -4.21 -5.94 -12.09
C TYR A 78 -5.70 -6.28 -11.92
N LYS A 79 -6.10 -7.50 -12.27
CA LYS A 79 -7.50 -8.01 -12.11
C LYS A 79 -8.58 -7.00 -12.55
N GLY A 80 -8.33 -6.34 -13.71
CA GLY A 80 -9.26 -5.37 -14.30
C GLY A 80 -9.28 -4.00 -13.59
N LEU A 81 -8.27 -3.67 -12.81
CA LEU A 81 -7.88 -2.33 -12.42
C LEU A 81 -6.73 -1.87 -13.31
N THR A 82 -6.69 -0.59 -13.66
CA THR A 82 -5.62 0.01 -14.47
C THR A 82 -4.97 1.13 -13.69
N PHE A 83 -3.65 1.09 -13.61
CA PHE A 83 -2.85 2.06 -12.88
C PHE A 83 -1.87 2.75 -13.80
N MET A 84 -1.88 4.06 -13.81
CA MET A 84 -0.82 4.86 -14.41
C MET A 84 0.42 4.76 -13.54
N VAL A 85 1.56 4.46 -14.13
CA VAL A 85 2.85 4.42 -13.47
C VAL A 85 3.86 5.29 -14.21
N LYS A 86 4.83 5.84 -13.49
CA LYS A 86 5.91 6.66 -14.03
C LYS A 86 7.09 6.71 -13.06
N PRO A 87 8.32 6.91 -13.53
CA PRO A 87 9.42 7.31 -12.67
C PRO A 87 9.08 8.63 -11.96
N THR A 88 9.27 8.67 -10.64
CA THR A 88 9.09 9.92 -9.86
C THR A 88 10.45 10.43 -9.41
N GLY A 89 10.51 11.61 -8.79
CA GLY A 89 11.74 12.13 -8.17
C GLY A 89 12.28 11.26 -7.02
N PHE A 90 11.53 10.23 -6.64
CA PHE A 90 11.93 9.17 -5.70
C PHE A 90 11.99 7.83 -6.43
N LYS A 91 12.39 6.77 -5.71
CA LYS A 91 12.43 5.40 -6.28
C LYS A 91 11.04 4.81 -6.63
N HIS A 92 9.96 5.45 -6.19
CA HIS A 92 8.60 4.94 -6.38
C HIS A 92 8.07 5.22 -7.79
N THR A 93 7.19 4.35 -8.25
CA THR A 93 6.65 4.37 -9.62
C THR A 93 5.15 4.60 -9.67
N GLY A 94 4.51 4.85 -8.52
CA GLY A 94 3.09 5.16 -8.42
C GLY A 94 2.22 4.03 -7.84
N ILE A 95 2.74 2.83 -7.68
CA ILE A 95 2.03 1.70 -7.05
C ILE A 95 2.99 0.81 -6.28
N PHE A 96 2.47 0.07 -5.31
CA PHE A 96 3.16 -0.96 -4.53
C PHE A 96 2.57 -2.33 -4.89
N PRO A 97 3.22 -3.09 -5.79
CA PRO A 97 2.66 -4.36 -6.29
C PRO A 97 2.45 -5.42 -5.20
N GLU A 98 3.24 -5.41 -4.15
CA GLU A 98 3.12 -6.30 -2.99
C GLU A 98 1.78 -6.15 -2.27
N GLN A 99 1.15 -4.97 -2.33
CA GLN A 99 -0.14 -4.69 -1.69
C GLN A 99 -1.33 -5.37 -2.38
N ALA A 100 -1.14 -5.94 -3.56
CA ALA A 100 -2.22 -6.60 -4.29
C ALA A 100 -2.85 -7.76 -3.49
N VAL A 101 -2.10 -8.43 -2.61
CA VAL A 101 -2.65 -9.47 -1.72
C VAL A 101 -3.70 -8.90 -0.75
N ASN A 102 -3.51 -7.66 -0.30
CA ASN A 102 -4.45 -6.99 0.58
C ASN A 102 -5.67 -6.46 -0.19
N TRP A 103 -5.47 -6.04 -1.46
CA TRP A 103 -6.58 -5.64 -2.33
C TRP A 103 -7.52 -6.81 -2.62
N ASP A 104 -6.96 -7.99 -2.89
CA ASP A 104 -7.73 -9.22 -3.12
C ASP A 104 -8.50 -9.61 -1.87
N LEU A 105 -7.84 -9.62 -0.72
CA LEU A 105 -8.46 -9.94 0.56
C LEU A 105 -9.62 -8.99 0.89
N CYS A 106 -9.40 -7.68 0.79
CA CYS A 106 -10.46 -6.69 1.05
C CYS A 106 -11.62 -6.87 0.07
N SER A 107 -11.31 -7.10 -1.21
CA SER A 107 -12.34 -7.33 -2.24
C SER A 107 -13.18 -8.56 -1.95
N GLU A 108 -12.58 -9.65 -1.50
CA GLU A 108 -13.26 -10.89 -1.14
C GLU A 108 -14.16 -10.67 0.08
N LEU A 109 -13.64 -10.07 1.14
CA LEU A 109 -14.41 -9.77 2.35
C LEU A 109 -15.62 -8.89 2.05
N ILE A 110 -15.45 -7.84 1.23
CA ILE A 110 -16.53 -6.93 0.84
C ILE A 110 -17.62 -7.67 0.04
N LYS A 111 -17.23 -8.47 -0.95
CA LYS A 111 -18.18 -9.22 -1.78
C LYS A 111 -18.99 -10.23 -0.96
N ASN A 112 -18.36 -10.83 0.03
CA ASN A 112 -18.97 -11.88 0.87
C ASN A 112 -19.76 -11.32 2.06
N ALA A 113 -19.71 -10.01 2.32
CA ALA A 113 -20.36 -9.39 3.48
C ALA A 113 -21.89 -9.42 3.44
N GLY A 114 -22.51 -9.56 2.25
CA GLY A 114 -23.97 -9.58 2.07
C GLY A 114 -24.69 -8.28 2.44
N ARG A 115 -23.96 -7.19 2.65
CA ARG A 115 -24.47 -5.86 3.01
C ARG A 115 -23.60 -4.75 2.40
N GLU A 116 -24.09 -3.53 2.44
CA GLU A 116 -23.29 -2.36 2.07
C GLU A 116 -22.13 -2.17 3.05
N ILE A 117 -20.93 -1.87 2.51
CA ILE A 117 -19.71 -1.70 3.28
C ILE A 117 -19.14 -0.32 3.05
N ASN A 118 -18.86 0.40 4.14
CA ASN A 118 -18.15 1.67 4.15
C ASN A 118 -16.69 1.45 4.54
N VAL A 119 -15.75 1.81 3.68
CA VAL A 119 -14.31 1.64 3.90
C VAL A 119 -13.63 3.00 4.06
N LEU A 120 -12.81 3.15 5.09
CA LEU A 120 -11.85 4.24 5.24
C LEU A 120 -10.46 3.72 4.86
N ASN A 121 -9.89 4.27 3.79
CA ASN A 121 -8.51 4.01 3.38
C ASN A 121 -7.68 5.26 3.65
N MET A 122 -6.76 5.17 4.62
CA MET A 122 -5.87 6.25 5.05
C MET A 122 -4.46 6.01 4.57
N PHE A 123 -3.71 7.10 4.31
CA PHE A 123 -2.41 7.06 3.63
C PHE A 123 -2.55 6.35 2.29
N ALA A 124 -3.64 6.68 1.59
CA ALA A 124 -4.19 5.89 0.50
C ALA A 124 -3.39 6.01 -0.81
N TYR A 125 -2.37 6.88 -0.83
CA TYR A 125 -1.44 7.06 -1.94
C TYR A 125 -2.19 7.26 -3.27
N THR A 126 -1.86 6.47 -4.30
CA THR A 126 -2.51 6.53 -5.63
C THR A 126 -3.74 5.65 -5.78
N GLY A 127 -4.26 5.09 -4.67
CA GLY A 127 -5.57 4.49 -4.59
C GLY A 127 -5.68 3.00 -4.91
N GLY A 128 -4.62 2.22 -4.88
CA GLY A 128 -4.71 0.77 -5.18
C GLY A 128 -5.80 0.06 -4.38
N ALA A 129 -5.73 0.12 -3.05
CA ALA A 129 -6.73 -0.46 -2.16
C ALA A 129 -8.12 0.19 -2.30
N THR A 130 -8.16 1.52 -2.49
CA THR A 130 -9.41 2.26 -2.74
C THR A 130 -10.18 1.70 -3.93
N LEU A 131 -9.48 1.52 -5.07
CA LEU A 131 -10.09 1.05 -6.30
C LEU A 131 -10.53 -0.41 -6.21
N ALA A 132 -9.74 -1.25 -5.52
CA ALA A 132 -10.11 -2.63 -5.27
C ALA A 132 -11.39 -2.74 -4.44
N CYS A 133 -11.50 -1.98 -3.34
CA CYS A 133 -12.70 -1.93 -2.51
C CYS A 133 -13.92 -1.37 -3.25
N ALA A 134 -13.74 -0.27 -4.01
CA ALA A 134 -14.82 0.34 -4.78
C ALA A 134 -15.32 -0.58 -5.91
N LYS A 135 -14.42 -1.32 -6.58
CA LYS A 135 -14.77 -2.34 -7.58
C LYS A 135 -15.53 -3.50 -6.94
N ALA A 136 -15.20 -3.86 -5.71
CA ALA A 136 -15.91 -4.89 -4.94
C ALA A 136 -17.30 -4.45 -4.45
N GLY A 137 -17.66 -3.17 -4.57
CA GLY A 137 -18.98 -2.65 -4.23
C GLY A 137 -19.03 -1.78 -2.97
N ALA A 138 -17.91 -1.50 -2.33
CA ALA A 138 -17.89 -0.64 -1.15
C ALA A 138 -18.03 0.85 -1.50
N LYS A 139 -18.58 1.62 -0.56
CA LYS A 139 -18.38 3.07 -0.46
C LYS A 139 -17.01 3.32 0.17
N VAL A 140 -16.17 4.14 -0.43
CA VAL A 140 -14.79 4.31 0.05
C VAL A 140 -14.49 5.78 0.34
N CYS A 141 -13.95 6.06 1.52
CA CYS A 141 -13.29 7.31 1.82
C CYS A 141 -11.78 7.14 1.59
N HIS A 142 -11.27 7.78 0.54
CA HIS A 142 -9.85 7.82 0.19
C HIS A 142 -9.23 9.06 0.82
N LEU A 143 -8.29 8.87 1.73
CA LEU A 143 -7.62 9.94 2.46
C LEU A 143 -6.10 9.88 2.27
N ASP A 144 -5.54 10.96 1.78
CA ASP A 144 -4.09 11.17 1.74
C ASP A 144 -3.77 12.65 1.98
N ALA A 145 -2.64 12.94 2.62
CA ALA A 145 -2.24 14.31 2.91
C ALA A 145 -1.71 15.05 1.67
N VAL A 146 -1.29 14.32 0.62
CA VAL A 146 -0.65 14.88 -0.57
C VAL A 146 -1.66 14.99 -1.71
N LYS A 147 -2.06 16.22 -2.05
CA LYS A 147 -3.03 16.49 -3.12
C LYS A 147 -2.69 15.78 -4.43
N GLY A 148 -1.42 15.81 -4.86
CA GLY A 148 -0.98 15.14 -6.08
C GLY A 148 -1.21 13.62 -6.09
N MET A 149 -1.16 12.96 -4.93
CA MET A 149 -1.45 11.52 -4.80
C MET A 149 -2.95 11.25 -4.92
N VAL A 150 -3.78 12.10 -4.31
CA VAL A 150 -5.24 12.01 -4.45
C VAL A 150 -5.68 12.24 -5.90
N ASP A 151 -5.09 13.23 -6.59
CA ASP A 151 -5.39 13.49 -8.01
C ASP A 151 -4.92 12.33 -8.92
N TRP A 152 -3.79 11.69 -8.58
CA TRP A 152 -3.34 10.47 -9.25
C TRP A 152 -4.30 9.30 -9.01
N GLY A 153 -4.82 9.16 -7.80
CA GLY A 153 -5.85 8.18 -7.47
C GLY A 153 -7.13 8.36 -8.30
N ARG A 154 -7.57 9.60 -8.51
CA ARG A 154 -8.69 9.91 -9.42
C ARG A 154 -8.40 9.53 -10.87
N THR A 155 -7.17 9.75 -11.32
CA THR A 155 -6.72 9.31 -12.65
C THR A 155 -6.80 7.80 -12.78
N ASN A 156 -6.32 7.06 -11.79
CA ASN A 156 -6.41 5.60 -11.76
C ASN A 156 -7.87 5.10 -11.71
N ALA A 157 -8.74 5.80 -10.97
CA ALA A 157 -10.18 5.50 -10.97
C ALA A 157 -10.81 5.65 -12.36
N LYS A 158 -10.46 6.72 -13.07
CA LYS A 158 -10.92 6.95 -14.46
C LYS A 158 -10.41 5.86 -15.40
N LEU A 159 -9.13 5.52 -15.35
CA LEU A 159 -8.51 4.47 -16.16
C LEU A 159 -9.12 3.08 -15.89
N SER A 160 -9.56 2.85 -14.65
CA SER A 160 -10.21 1.59 -14.22
C SER A 160 -11.73 1.56 -14.49
N GLY A 161 -12.32 2.62 -15.07
CA GLY A 161 -13.77 2.69 -15.30
C GLY A 161 -14.59 2.81 -14.01
N LEU A 162 -14.01 3.40 -12.95
CA LEU A 162 -14.62 3.51 -11.62
C LEU A 162 -14.98 4.96 -11.23
N SER A 163 -15.06 5.88 -12.20
CA SER A 163 -15.35 7.31 -11.95
C SER A 163 -16.70 7.52 -11.26
N ASP A 164 -17.68 6.66 -11.54
CA ASP A 164 -19.04 6.75 -11.00
C ASP A 164 -19.23 6.01 -9.67
N LYS A 165 -18.18 5.37 -9.18
CA LYS A 165 -18.25 4.67 -7.89
C LYS A 165 -18.24 5.66 -6.73
N PRO A 166 -18.88 5.33 -5.61
CA PRO A 166 -19.00 6.20 -4.45
C PRO A 166 -17.66 6.30 -3.69
N ILE A 167 -16.71 7.02 -4.26
CA ILE A 167 -15.41 7.29 -3.65
C ILE A 167 -15.36 8.76 -3.21
N ARG A 168 -15.21 8.97 -1.91
CA ARG A 168 -15.00 10.29 -1.30
C ARG A 168 -13.51 10.57 -1.25
N TRP A 169 -13.02 11.48 -2.09
CA TRP A 169 -11.62 11.86 -2.20
C TRP A 169 -11.29 13.01 -1.24
N ILE A 170 -10.40 12.79 -0.30
CA ILE A 170 -10.05 13.74 0.77
C ILE A 170 -8.55 13.99 0.75
N VAL A 171 -8.17 15.28 0.75
CA VAL A 171 -6.79 15.73 0.98
C VAL A 171 -6.74 16.28 2.40
N ASP A 172 -6.14 15.54 3.33
CA ASP A 172 -6.10 15.92 4.74
C ASP A 172 -5.10 15.08 5.55
N ASP A 173 -4.72 15.57 6.71
CA ASP A 173 -4.00 14.83 7.73
C ASP A 173 -4.89 13.76 8.37
N ALA A 174 -4.36 12.54 8.54
CA ALA A 174 -5.12 11.39 9.01
C ALA A 174 -5.65 11.58 10.44
N VAL A 175 -4.85 12.10 11.36
CA VAL A 175 -5.23 12.31 12.77
C VAL A 175 -6.29 13.39 12.88
N LYS A 176 -6.09 14.51 12.16
CA LYS A 176 -7.09 15.62 12.12
C LYS A 176 -8.40 15.16 11.50
N PHE A 177 -8.34 14.35 10.44
CA PHE A 177 -9.52 13.78 9.79
C PHE A 177 -10.27 12.86 10.75
N LEU A 178 -9.63 11.89 11.39
CA LEU A 178 -10.24 10.99 12.36
C LEU A 178 -10.90 11.76 13.50
N GLY A 179 -10.24 12.77 14.08
CA GLY A 179 -10.82 13.62 15.12
C GLY A 179 -12.11 14.31 14.68
N ARG A 180 -12.23 14.68 13.39
CA ARG A 180 -13.50 15.23 12.85
C ARG A 180 -14.56 14.16 12.63
N GLU A 181 -14.19 12.99 12.14
CA GLU A 181 -15.12 11.87 11.90
C GLU A 181 -15.70 11.36 13.24
N ILE A 182 -14.88 11.27 14.29
CA ILE A 182 -15.34 10.95 15.65
C ILE A 182 -16.40 11.95 16.13
N ARG A 183 -16.12 13.26 16.05
CA ARG A 183 -17.09 14.32 16.47
C ARG A 183 -18.37 14.32 15.65
N ARG A 184 -18.31 13.91 14.37
CA ARG A 184 -19.47 13.81 13.47
C ARG A 184 -20.27 12.53 13.64
N GLY A 185 -19.74 11.57 14.40
CA GLY A 185 -20.35 10.27 14.55
C GLY A 185 -20.30 9.38 13.30
N ASN A 186 -19.44 9.70 12.33
CA ASN A 186 -19.26 8.86 11.14
C ASN A 186 -18.64 7.52 11.51
N ARG A 187 -19.08 6.44 10.84
CA ARG A 187 -18.65 5.08 11.11
C ARG A 187 -18.23 4.35 9.83
N TYR A 188 -17.28 3.43 9.98
CA TYR A 188 -16.72 2.64 8.90
C TYR A 188 -16.73 1.15 9.27
N ASP A 189 -17.01 0.31 8.27
CA ASP A 189 -17.02 -1.14 8.42
C ASP A 189 -15.64 -1.74 8.16
N GLY A 190 -14.86 -1.11 7.29
CA GLY A 190 -13.50 -1.50 6.99
C GLY A 190 -12.54 -0.33 7.13
N ILE A 191 -11.35 -0.57 7.68
CA ILE A 191 -10.29 0.44 7.76
C ILE A 191 -9.00 -0.14 7.18
N ILE A 192 -8.35 0.61 6.29
CA ILE A 192 -7.06 0.27 5.70
C ILE A 192 -6.08 1.39 6.06
N LEU A 193 -4.91 1.00 6.57
CA LEU A 193 -3.85 1.93 6.95
C LEU A 193 -2.51 1.46 6.37
N ASP A 194 -1.81 2.39 5.76
CA ASP A 194 -0.43 2.21 5.31
C ASP A 194 0.43 3.42 5.72
N PRO A 195 0.58 3.66 7.04
CA PRO A 195 1.22 4.85 7.55
C PRO A 195 2.73 4.85 7.25
N PRO A 196 3.32 6.00 6.88
CA PRO A 196 4.75 6.10 6.67
C PRO A 196 5.50 5.91 7.98
N SER A 197 6.70 5.33 7.91
CA SER A 197 7.59 5.16 9.08
C SER A 197 7.96 6.50 9.69
N TYR A 198 8.12 7.52 8.83
CA TYR A 198 8.53 8.86 9.20
C TYR A 198 7.92 9.90 8.26
N GLY A 199 7.56 11.07 8.80
CA GLY A 199 7.00 12.16 8.01
C GLY A 199 6.97 13.48 8.78
N ARG A 200 6.55 14.54 8.08
CA ARG A 200 6.25 15.84 8.70
C ARG A 200 4.81 16.19 8.39
N GLY A 201 4.04 16.53 9.42
CA GLY A 201 2.72 17.09 9.28
C GLY A 201 2.72 18.47 8.62
N THR A 202 1.55 18.96 8.27
CA THR A 202 1.37 20.25 7.57
C THR A 202 1.86 21.47 8.37
N ASN A 203 1.95 21.36 9.68
CA ASN A 203 2.45 22.43 10.57
C ASN A 203 3.88 22.15 11.08
N GLY A 204 4.59 21.18 10.46
CA GLY A 204 5.95 20.81 10.84
C GLY A 204 6.06 19.79 11.97
N GLU A 205 4.92 19.25 12.46
CA GLU A 205 4.92 18.19 13.47
C GLU A 205 5.66 16.95 12.93
N MET A 206 6.49 16.37 13.77
CA MET A 206 7.19 15.13 13.49
C MET A 206 6.23 13.95 13.62
N TRP A 207 6.01 13.23 12.53
CA TRP A 207 5.40 11.91 12.55
C TRP A 207 6.49 10.87 12.65
N LYS A 208 6.42 10.03 13.66
CA LYS A 208 7.20 8.81 13.79
C LYS A 208 6.24 7.68 14.14
N LEU A 209 6.27 6.63 13.35
CA LEU A 209 5.25 5.57 13.41
C LEU A 209 5.19 4.92 14.80
N GLU A 210 6.34 4.55 15.34
CA GLU A 210 6.44 3.85 16.62
C GLU A 210 5.87 4.66 17.80
N ASP A 211 5.98 5.99 17.72
CA ASP A 211 5.50 6.91 18.76
C ASP A 211 3.99 7.20 18.61
N SER A 212 3.41 7.02 17.42
CA SER A 212 2.08 7.52 17.08
C SER A 212 1.05 6.42 16.77
N ILE A 213 1.50 5.21 16.46
CA ILE A 213 0.61 4.16 15.93
C ILE A 213 -0.45 3.69 16.94
N CYS A 214 -0.10 3.65 18.23
CA CYS A 214 -1.03 3.23 19.27
C CYS A 214 -2.23 4.20 19.37
N ASP A 215 -1.97 5.50 19.39
CA ASP A 215 -3.01 6.53 19.45
C ASP A 215 -3.83 6.55 18.17
N LEU A 216 -3.19 6.40 17.01
CA LEU A 216 -3.89 6.29 15.73
C LEU A 216 -4.85 5.09 15.73
N MET A 217 -4.44 3.93 16.23
CA MET A 217 -5.30 2.74 16.29
C MET A 217 -6.44 2.91 17.28
N ASN A 218 -6.23 3.59 18.41
CA ASN A 218 -7.32 3.94 19.33
C ASN A 218 -8.36 4.85 18.64
N MET A 219 -7.93 5.87 17.90
CA MET A 219 -8.85 6.73 17.15
C MET A 219 -9.58 5.95 16.03
N CYS A 220 -8.90 5.03 15.35
CA CYS A 220 -9.53 4.13 14.37
C CYS A 220 -10.63 3.29 15.01
N THR A 221 -10.40 2.78 16.23
CA THR A 221 -11.39 1.99 16.99
C THR A 221 -12.66 2.79 17.27
N GLU A 222 -12.55 4.11 17.50
CA GLU A 222 -13.70 4.98 17.76
C GLU A 222 -14.56 5.28 16.53
N VAL A 223 -14.03 5.09 15.31
CA VAL A 223 -14.79 5.28 14.06
C VAL A 223 -15.25 3.96 13.43
N LEU A 224 -15.05 2.83 14.08
CA LEU A 224 -15.63 1.56 13.62
C LEU A 224 -17.14 1.56 13.80
N SER A 225 -17.86 0.91 12.87
CA SER A 225 -19.31 0.65 12.98
C SER A 225 -19.60 -0.38 14.09
N ASP A 226 -20.87 -0.56 14.41
CA ASP A 226 -21.29 -1.57 15.39
C ASP A 226 -21.06 -3.01 14.89
N ASN A 227 -20.96 -3.19 13.58
CA ASN A 227 -20.68 -4.47 12.94
C ASN A 227 -19.52 -4.31 11.93
N PRO A 228 -18.28 -4.10 12.41
CA PRO A 228 -17.14 -3.91 11.54
C PRO A 228 -16.77 -5.21 10.80
N LEU A 229 -16.12 -5.08 9.65
CA LEU A 229 -15.77 -6.21 8.79
C LEU A 229 -14.29 -6.56 8.86
N PHE A 230 -13.42 -5.54 8.75
CA PHE A 230 -11.97 -5.74 8.82
C PHE A 230 -11.20 -4.46 9.20
N ILE A 231 -9.98 -4.66 9.71
CA ILE A 231 -8.90 -3.66 9.66
C ILE A 231 -7.71 -4.29 8.96
N VAL A 232 -7.07 -3.55 8.05
CA VAL A 232 -5.80 -3.91 7.43
C VAL A 232 -4.78 -2.85 7.80
N LEU A 233 -3.78 -3.23 8.59
CA LEU A 233 -2.65 -2.39 8.97
C LEU A 233 -1.39 -2.88 8.27
N ASN A 234 -0.72 -1.99 7.54
CA ASN A 234 0.55 -2.26 6.87
C ASN A 234 1.70 -1.55 7.57
N SER A 235 2.89 -2.11 7.48
CA SER A 235 4.12 -1.47 7.95
C SER A 235 5.33 -1.94 7.15
N TYR A 236 6.13 -0.97 6.76
CA TYR A 236 7.47 -1.16 6.17
C TYR A 236 8.58 -0.82 7.16
N THR A 237 8.20 -0.58 8.41
CA THR A 237 9.12 -0.19 9.50
C THR A 237 9.70 -1.44 10.15
N THR A 238 11.02 -1.51 10.28
CA THR A 238 11.75 -2.66 10.82
C THR A 238 11.32 -3.02 12.25
N GLY A 239 10.97 -2.03 13.08
CA GLY A 239 10.52 -2.23 14.46
C GLY A 239 9.09 -2.79 14.61
N LEU A 240 8.26 -2.72 13.56
CA LEU A 240 6.89 -3.24 13.56
C LEU A 240 6.83 -4.62 12.89
N SER A 241 7.35 -5.63 13.55
CA SER A 241 7.20 -7.02 13.10
C SER A 241 5.75 -7.50 13.19
N SER A 242 5.43 -8.60 12.52
CA SER A 242 4.09 -9.21 12.54
C SER A 242 3.59 -9.45 13.97
N SER A 243 4.45 -9.90 14.88
CA SER A 243 4.09 -10.15 16.29
C SER A 243 3.81 -8.86 17.06
N VAL A 244 4.59 -7.80 16.81
CA VAL A 244 4.37 -6.47 17.41
C VAL A 244 3.04 -5.89 16.93
N MET A 245 2.72 -6.01 15.64
CA MET A 245 1.44 -5.55 15.07
C MET A 245 0.26 -6.31 15.69
N THR A 246 0.39 -7.64 15.86
CA THR A 246 -0.64 -8.45 16.54
C THR A 246 -0.88 -7.95 17.96
N TYR A 247 0.19 -7.74 18.72
CA TYR A 247 0.08 -7.26 20.11
C TYR A 247 -0.57 -5.88 20.18
N LEU A 248 -0.15 -4.95 19.32
CA LEU A 248 -0.73 -3.60 19.22
C LEU A 248 -2.24 -3.66 18.97
N LEU A 249 -2.69 -4.46 18.00
CA LEU A 249 -4.10 -4.57 17.63
C LEU A 249 -4.93 -5.22 18.74
N GLN A 250 -4.38 -6.20 19.46
CA GLN A 250 -5.03 -6.78 20.63
C GLN A 250 -5.17 -5.75 21.78
N MET A 251 -4.15 -4.92 21.98
CA MET A 251 -4.15 -3.91 23.06
C MET A 251 -4.97 -2.64 22.73
N THR A 252 -5.36 -2.44 21.48
CA THR A 252 -6.20 -1.33 21.03
C THR A 252 -7.59 -1.82 20.65
N VAL A 253 -7.77 -2.36 19.46
CA VAL A 253 -9.07 -2.84 18.93
C VAL A 253 -9.63 -3.98 19.76
N GLY A 254 -8.79 -4.93 20.19
CA GLY A 254 -9.18 -6.10 20.97
C GLY A 254 -9.71 -5.80 22.37
N ARG A 255 -9.53 -4.57 22.87
CA ARG A 255 -10.14 -4.12 24.13
C ARG A 255 -11.63 -3.81 24.03
N LYS A 256 -12.10 -3.50 22.81
CA LYS A 256 -13.49 -3.10 22.56
C LYS A 256 -14.28 -4.14 21.79
N TYR A 257 -13.58 -4.90 20.92
CA TYR A 257 -14.19 -5.88 20.04
C TYR A 257 -13.55 -7.26 20.24
N LYS A 258 -14.34 -8.31 20.06
CA LYS A 258 -13.79 -9.67 19.94
C LYS A 258 -13.20 -9.82 18.56
N ILE A 259 -11.89 -10.06 18.49
CA ILE A 259 -11.13 -10.05 17.25
C ILE A 259 -10.22 -11.28 17.09
N ARG A 260 -9.99 -11.66 15.84
CA ARG A 260 -8.89 -12.52 15.41
C ARG A 260 -7.93 -11.70 14.55
N VAL A 261 -6.64 -11.77 14.86
CA VAL A 261 -5.60 -11.07 14.10
C VAL A 261 -4.74 -12.07 13.34
N ASP A 262 -4.59 -11.86 12.03
CA ASP A 262 -3.67 -12.61 11.17
C ASP A 262 -2.59 -11.65 10.65
N SER A 263 -1.42 -11.73 11.26
CA SER A 263 -0.28 -10.88 10.93
C SER A 263 0.83 -11.70 10.29
N GLN A 264 1.32 -11.27 9.13
CA GLN A 264 2.42 -11.91 8.44
C GLN A 264 3.12 -10.96 7.46
N GLU A 265 4.29 -11.35 6.99
CA GLU A 265 4.95 -10.64 5.90
C GLU A 265 4.16 -10.75 4.61
N ILE A 266 4.26 -9.70 3.79
CA ILE A 266 3.89 -9.71 2.37
C ILE A 266 5.15 -9.72 1.52
N GLY A 267 5.07 -10.25 0.30
CA GLY A 267 6.26 -10.35 -0.54
C GLY A 267 5.96 -10.47 -2.02
N LEU A 268 7.02 -10.28 -2.78
CA LEU A 268 7.02 -10.35 -4.24
C LEU A 268 7.79 -11.60 -4.69
N PRO A 269 7.18 -12.50 -5.46
CA PRO A 269 7.88 -13.63 -6.08
C PRO A 269 8.99 -13.14 -7.02
N VAL A 270 10.14 -13.76 -6.95
CA VAL A 270 11.31 -13.51 -7.82
C VAL A 270 11.38 -14.60 -8.89
N GLU A 271 11.27 -14.22 -10.14
CA GLU A 271 11.28 -15.20 -11.25
C GLU A 271 12.60 -15.99 -11.33
N GLN A 272 13.75 -15.31 -11.19
CA GLN A 272 15.07 -15.90 -11.34
C GLN A 272 15.36 -16.99 -10.30
N THR A 273 14.85 -16.86 -9.07
CA THR A 273 15.18 -17.74 -7.95
C THR A 273 14.04 -18.64 -7.50
N GLY A 274 12.79 -18.31 -7.86
CA GLY A 274 11.58 -18.95 -7.32
C GLY A 274 11.30 -18.62 -5.85
N LEU A 275 12.14 -17.79 -5.21
CA LEU A 275 11.94 -17.29 -3.85
C LEU A 275 11.02 -16.06 -3.85
N ALA A 276 10.86 -15.41 -2.71
CA ALA A 276 10.14 -14.15 -2.61
C ALA A 276 10.92 -13.13 -1.80
N VAL A 277 10.98 -11.88 -2.31
CA VAL A 277 11.52 -10.75 -1.53
C VAL A 277 10.47 -10.32 -0.52
N PRO A 278 10.81 -10.26 0.79
CA PRO A 278 9.96 -9.65 1.79
C PRO A 278 9.77 -8.16 1.46
N ALA A 279 8.55 -7.66 1.57
CA ALA A 279 8.23 -6.30 1.17
C ALA A 279 7.40 -5.55 2.23
N GLY A 280 7.48 -5.97 3.50
CA GLY A 280 6.78 -5.39 4.63
C GLY A 280 5.89 -6.38 5.36
N ASN A 281 5.22 -5.91 6.40
CA ASN A 281 4.29 -6.67 7.22
C ASN A 281 2.86 -6.17 7.03
N THR A 282 1.91 -7.08 7.07
CA THR A 282 0.47 -6.80 7.10
C THR A 282 -0.18 -7.52 8.26
N ALA A 283 -1.01 -6.81 9.01
CA ALA A 283 -1.90 -7.38 10.01
C ALA A 283 -3.35 -7.17 9.59
N VAL A 284 -4.12 -8.24 9.55
CA VAL A 284 -5.56 -8.20 9.26
C VAL A 284 -6.32 -8.55 10.51
N VAL A 285 -7.24 -7.68 10.89
CA VAL A 285 -8.21 -7.91 11.97
C VAL A 285 -9.49 -8.40 11.35
N TYR A 286 -10.00 -9.51 11.86
CA TYR A 286 -11.35 -10.04 11.62
C TYR A 286 -12.16 -9.88 12.88
N PHE A 287 -13.42 -9.51 12.74
CA PHE A 287 -14.37 -9.34 13.84
C PHE A 287 -15.29 -10.56 13.92
N ASP A 288 -15.47 -11.11 15.16
CA ASP A 288 -16.31 -12.27 15.46
C ASP A 288 -17.72 -11.85 15.93
#